data_3432c1b433697dd974b3c4fe3c205621
#
_entry.id   3432c1b433697dd974b3c4fe3c205621
#
_cell.length_a   1.000
_cell.length_b   1.000
_cell.length_c   1.000
_cell.angle_alpha   90.00
_cell.angle_beta   90.00
_cell.angle_gamma   90.00
#
_symmetry.space_group_name_H-M   'P 1'
#
loop_
_entity.id
_entity.type
_entity.pdbx_description
1 polymer ?
#
loop_
_entity_poly.entity_id
_entity_poly.type
_entity_poly.pdbx_seq_one_letter_code
_entity_poly.pdbx_strand_id
1 'polypeptide(L)'
;MLQKLRQSGTLLGFFLILLFFALKLPDTFLTARNLINISQQLSMLAVVAATMTIVMVMNDFDLSVGSMASLSGIVAAMLFTAGYPVWVGLSVALLVGVFGGLFNGFLVSVVGILPFVATLGTLTVF
;
A
#
# COMPACT_ATOMS: atom_id res chain seq x y z
N MET A 1 7.44 -27.67 16.37
CA MET A 1 8.01 -28.19 15.11
C MET A 1 7.24 -27.71 13.89
N LEU A 2 5.90 -27.82 13.85
CA LEU A 2 5.04 -27.37 12.74
C LEU A 2 5.10 -25.87 12.44
N GLN A 3 5.25 -24.99 13.45
CA GLN A 3 5.38 -23.54 13.24
C GLN A 3 6.71 -23.17 12.54
N LYS A 4 7.81 -23.83 12.88
CA LYS A 4 9.09 -23.63 12.18
C LYS A 4 9.02 -24.08 10.73
N LEU A 5 8.34 -25.18 10.43
CA LEU A 5 8.12 -25.68 9.06
C LEU A 5 7.23 -24.72 8.24
N ARG A 6 6.22 -24.08 8.84
CA ARG A 6 5.39 -23.06 8.17
C ARG A 6 6.18 -21.81 7.83
N GLN A 7 7.02 -21.31 8.74
CA GLN A 7 7.89 -20.15 8.50
C GLN A 7 8.95 -20.45 7.44
N SER A 8 9.54 -21.65 7.48
CA SER A 8 10.51 -22.07 6.46
C SER A 8 9.89 -22.27 5.08
N GLY A 9 8.62 -22.69 5.01
CA GLY A 9 7.89 -22.91 3.74
C GLY A 9 7.73 -21.63 2.92
N THR A 10 7.39 -20.51 3.57
CA THR A 10 7.24 -19.23 2.88
C THR A 10 8.57 -18.72 2.35
N LEU A 11 9.64 -18.80 3.15
CA LEU A 11 10.98 -18.41 2.73
C LEU A 11 11.50 -19.31 1.60
N LEU A 12 11.27 -20.63 1.72
CA LEU A 12 11.66 -21.59 0.69
C LEU A 12 10.93 -21.29 -0.63
N GLY A 13 9.60 -21.04 -0.58
CA GLY A 13 8.80 -20.66 -1.73
C GLY A 13 9.30 -19.37 -2.39
N PHE A 14 9.64 -18.37 -1.60
CA PHE A 14 10.23 -17.11 -2.09
C PHE A 14 11.55 -17.35 -2.84
N PHE A 15 12.48 -18.09 -2.23
CA PHE A 15 13.76 -18.39 -2.87
C PHE A 15 13.61 -19.28 -4.11
N LEU A 16 12.68 -20.23 -4.13
CA LEU A 16 12.41 -21.05 -5.30
C LEU A 16 11.88 -20.22 -6.48
N ILE A 17 10.98 -19.26 -6.21
CA ILE A 17 10.47 -18.34 -7.22
C ILE A 17 11.59 -17.46 -7.77
N LEU A 18 12.43 -16.87 -6.90
CA LEU A 18 13.59 -16.09 -7.35
C LEU A 18 14.55 -16.91 -8.21
N LEU A 19 14.87 -18.11 -7.77
CA LEU A 19 15.75 -19.02 -8.52
C LEU A 19 15.15 -19.40 -9.87
N PHE A 20 13.86 -19.70 -9.90
CA PHE A 20 13.15 -20.03 -11.14
C PHE A 20 13.28 -18.91 -12.17
N PHE A 21 12.96 -17.66 -11.79
CA PHE A 21 13.05 -16.52 -12.71
C PHE A 21 14.49 -16.18 -13.08
N ALA A 22 15.43 -16.29 -12.14
CA ALA A 22 16.84 -16.07 -12.41
C ALA A 22 17.40 -17.06 -13.45
N LEU A 23 16.96 -18.31 -13.42
CA LEU A 23 17.40 -19.35 -14.36
C LEU A 23 16.66 -19.30 -15.70
N LYS A 24 15.36 -18.96 -15.69
CA LYS A 24 14.54 -18.99 -16.92
C LYS A 24 14.61 -17.70 -17.72
N LEU A 25 14.85 -16.57 -17.07
CA LEU A 25 14.83 -15.24 -17.69
C LEU A 25 16.02 -14.37 -17.22
N PRO A 26 17.28 -14.86 -17.30
CA PRO A 26 18.44 -14.16 -16.75
C PRO A 26 18.61 -12.76 -17.37
N ASP A 27 18.43 -12.63 -18.67
CA ASP A 27 18.63 -11.38 -19.41
C ASP A 27 17.54 -10.32 -19.15
N THR A 28 16.46 -10.69 -18.45
CA THR A 28 15.37 -9.77 -18.10
C THR A 28 15.30 -9.61 -16.59
N PHE A 29 15.29 -10.71 -15.85
CA PHE A 29 15.05 -10.72 -14.41
C PHE A 29 16.22 -10.11 -13.62
N LEU A 30 17.48 -10.48 -13.96
CA LEU A 30 18.68 -10.03 -13.27
C LEU A 30 19.25 -8.70 -13.78
N THR A 31 18.50 -7.99 -14.63
CA THR A 31 18.94 -6.68 -15.14
C THR A 31 18.85 -5.61 -14.06
N ALA A 32 19.77 -4.65 -14.05
CA ALA A 32 19.75 -3.51 -13.14
C ALA A 32 18.42 -2.73 -13.23
N ARG A 33 17.89 -2.57 -14.44
CA ARG A 33 16.60 -1.90 -14.67
C ARG A 33 15.46 -2.62 -13.95
N ASN A 34 15.37 -3.95 -14.08
CA ASN A 34 14.31 -4.74 -13.44
C ASN A 34 14.45 -4.72 -11.91
N LEU A 35 15.67 -4.83 -11.39
CA LEU A 35 15.92 -4.76 -9.94
C LEU A 35 15.54 -3.39 -9.36
N ILE A 36 15.83 -2.31 -10.07
CA ILE A 36 15.39 -0.96 -9.67
C ILE A 36 13.87 -0.87 -9.70
N ASN A 37 13.20 -1.35 -10.74
CA ASN A 37 11.74 -1.35 -10.84
C ASN A 37 11.09 -2.16 -9.70
N ILE A 38 11.62 -3.34 -9.41
CA ILE A 38 11.15 -4.17 -8.29
C ILE A 38 11.34 -3.42 -6.96
N SER A 39 12.51 -2.81 -6.74
CA SER A 39 12.79 -2.05 -5.52
C SER A 39 11.85 -0.86 -5.34
N GLN A 40 11.53 -0.14 -6.41
CA GLN A 40 10.56 0.96 -6.37
C GLN A 40 9.15 0.46 -6.01
N GLN A 41 8.68 -0.62 -6.62
CA GLN A 41 7.38 -1.22 -6.30
C GLN A 41 7.34 -1.74 -4.86
N LEU A 42 8.40 -2.42 -4.42
CA LEU A 42 8.53 -2.90 -3.04
C LEU A 42 8.52 -1.76 -2.02
N SER A 43 9.14 -0.62 -2.32
CA SER A 43 9.15 0.52 -1.39
C SER A 43 7.75 1.08 -1.15
N MET A 44 6.93 1.19 -2.19
CA MET A 44 5.53 1.61 -2.07
C MET A 44 4.70 0.61 -1.25
N LEU A 45 4.83 -0.68 -1.59
CA LEU A 45 4.15 -1.75 -0.85
C LEU A 45 4.58 -1.84 0.61
N ALA A 46 5.85 -1.59 0.90
CA ALA A 46 6.38 -1.62 2.27
C ALA A 46 5.75 -0.54 3.15
N VAL A 47 5.56 0.68 2.63
CA VAL A 47 4.88 1.76 3.36
C VAL A 47 3.43 1.38 3.66
N VAL A 48 2.69 0.89 2.66
CA VAL A 48 1.30 0.43 2.84
C VAL A 48 1.23 -0.73 3.82
N ALA A 49 2.11 -1.74 3.67
CA ALA A 49 2.14 -2.90 4.56
C ALA A 49 2.45 -2.52 6.01
N ALA A 50 3.38 -1.59 6.24
CA ALA A 50 3.69 -1.09 7.58
C ALA A 50 2.47 -0.42 8.22
N THR A 51 1.77 0.44 7.47
CA THR A 51 0.55 1.12 7.94
C THR A 51 -0.56 0.09 8.24
N MET A 52 -0.80 -0.85 7.32
CA MET A 52 -1.80 -1.90 7.50
C MET A 52 -1.47 -2.82 8.68
N THR A 53 -0.20 -3.07 8.95
CA THR A 53 0.22 -3.85 10.13
C THR A 53 -0.22 -3.17 11.42
N ILE A 54 -0.10 -1.84 11.51
CA ILE A 54 -0.55 -1.07 12.69
C ILE A 54 -2.07 -1.23 12.87
N VAL A 55 -2.84 -1.08 11.81
CA VAL A 55 -4.31 -1.25 11.84
C VAL A 55 -4.68 -2.67 12.26
N MET A 56 -4.02 -3.69 11.71
CA MET A 56 -4.28 -5.10 12.06
C MET A 56 -3.93 -5.43 13.52
N VAL A 57 -2.90 -4.81 14.09
CA VAL A 57 -2.56 -4.98 15.52
C VAL A 57 -3.68 -4.45 16.42
N MET A 58 -4.45 -3.47 15.95
CA MET A 58 -5.63 -2.95 16.65
C MET A 58 -6.89 -3.84 16.46
N ASN A 59 -6.76 -4.99 15.80
CA ASN A 59 -7.85 -5.87 15.36
C ASN A 59 -8.84 -5.22 14.39
N ASP A 60 -8.42 -4.20 13.69
CA ASP A 60 -9.21 -3.50 12.70
C ASP A 60 -8.75 -3.83 11.27
N PHE A 61 -9.63 -3.59 10.30
CA PHE A 61 -9.35 -3.71 8.89
C PHE A 61 -9.72 -2.40 8.18
N ASP A 62 -8.79 -1.87 7.40
CA ASP A 62 -9.04 -0.71 6.54
C ASP A 62 -8.96 -1.14 5.07
N LEU A 63 -10.13 -1.25 4.42
CA LEU A 63 -10.24 -1.59 3.01
C LEU A 63 -10.06 -0.38 2.09
N SER A 64 -10.13 0.83 2.63
CA SER A 64 -10.08 2.07 1.85
C SER A 64 -8.65 2.54 1.52
N VAL A 65 -7.62 1.89 2.06
CA VAL A 65 -6.22 2.31 1.85
C VAL A 65 -5.85 2.40 0.38
N GLY A 66 -6.30 1.44 -0.45
CA GLY A 66 -6.02 1.43 -1.89
C GLY A 66 -6.70 2.58 -2.64
N SER A 67 -7.98 2.83 -2.38
CA SER A 67 -8.74 3.93 -3.00
C SER A 67 -8.23 5.28 -2.52
N MET A 68 -7.90 5.42 -1.24
CA MET A 68 -7.31 6.63 -0.69
C MET A 68 -5.94 6.94 -1.32
N ALA A 69 -5.08 5.94 -1.51
CA ALA A 69 -3.81 6.10 -2.21
C ALA A 69 -4.03 6.56 -3.66
N SER A 70 -5.02 5.97 -4.35
CA SER A 70 -5.38 6.35 -5.71
C SER A 70 -5.90 7.78 -5.78
N LEU A 71 -6.83 8.16 -4.90
CA LEU A 71 -7.37 9.53 -4.84
C LEU A 71 -6.26 10.55 -4.57
N SER A 72 -5.40 10.31 -3.58
CA SER A 72 -4.28 11.18 -3.26
C SER A 72 -3.32 11.32 -4.44
N GLY A 73 -3.02 10.22 -5.14
CA GLY A 73 -2.18 10.23 -6.32
C GLY A 73 -2.78 10.99 -7.50
N ILE A 74 -4.08 10.84 -7.74
CA ILE A 74 -4.81 11.58 -8.79
C ILE A 74 -4.78 13.09 -8.50
N VAL A 75 -5.05 13.49 -7.26
CA VAL A 75 -5.02 14.90 -6.85
C VAL A 75 -3.61 15.50 -7.05
N ALA A 76 -2.56 14.77 -6.66
CA ALA A 76 -1.20 15.21 -6.92
C ALA A 76 -0.92 15.37 -8.41
N ALA A 77 -1.30 14.38 -9.23
CA ALA A 77 -1.10 14.40 -10.67
C ALA A 77 -1.84 15.56 -11.35
N MET A 78 -3.07 15.85 -10.92
CA MET A 78 -3.83 17.02 -11.41
C MET A 78 -3.14 18.34 -11.11
N LEU A 79 -2.57 18.50 -9.92
CA LEU A 79 -1.82 19.69 -9.55
C LEU A 79 -0.53 19.82 -10.38
N PHE A 80 0.18 18.71 -10.62
CA PHE A 80 1.37 18.73 -11.47
C PHE A 80 1.05 19.11 -12.92
N THR A 81 -0.03 18.57 -13.47
CA THR A 81 -0.48 18.92 -14.83
C THR A 81 -0.99 20.35 -14.94
N ALA A 82 -1.51 20.92 -13.84
CA ALA A 82 -1.88 22.34 -13.75
C ALA A 82 -0.69 23.29 -13.57
N GLY A 83 0.55 22.77 -13.51
CA GLY A 83 1.77 23.54 -13.41
C GLY A 83 2.17 23.96 -11.99
N TYR A 84 1.53 23.41 -10.95
CA TYR A 84 1.95 23.68 -9.59
C TYR A 84 3.28 22.98 -9.24
N PRO A 85 4.09 23.56 -8.36
CA PRO A 85 5.34 22.96 -7.91
C PRO A 85 5.10 21.60 -7.24
N VAL A 86 6.06 20.69 -7.36
CA VAL A 86 5.98 19.32 -6.82
C VAL A 86 5.63 19.29 -5.33
N TRP A 87 6.22 20.19 -4.53
CA TRP A 87 5.94 20.26 -3.10
C TRP A 87 4.47 20.60 -2.78
N VAL A 88 3.79 21.39 -3.62
CA VAL A 88 2.36 21.70 -3.47
C VAL A 88 1.53 20.44 -3.69
N GLY A 89 1.78 19.73 -4.79
CA GLY A 89 1.06 18.48 -5.10
C GLY A 89 1.24 17.43 -4.00
N LEU A 90 2.47 17.25 -3.49
CA LEU A 90 2.75 16.33 -2.40
C LEU A 90 2.05 16.74 -1.09
N SER A 91 2.08 18.03 -0.75
CA SER A 91 1.42 18.52 0.47
C SER A 91 -0.09 18.32 0.42
N VAL A 92 -0.71 18.62 -0.72
CA VAL A 92 -2.16 18.43 -0.90
C VAL A 92 -2.52 16.95 -0.88
N ALA A 93 -1.74 16.08 -1.52
CA ALA A 93 -1.96 14.63 -1.48
C ALA A 93 -1.90 14.08 -0.04
N LEU A 94 -0.94 14.54 0.76
CA LEU A 94 -0.85 14.19 2.17
C LEU A 94 -2.09 14.67 2.95
N LEU A 95 -2.55 15.88 2.71
CA LEU A 95 -3.77 16.41 3.34
C LEU A 95 -5.01 15.59 2.97
N VAL A 96 -5.15 15.20 1.70
CA VAL A 96 -6.23 14.32 1.26
C VAL A 96 -6.22 13.00 2.04
N GLY A 97 -5.05 12.37 2.18
CA GLY A 97 -4.90 11.16 2.98
C GLY A 97 -5.25 11.36 4.46
N VAL A 98 -4.79 12.47 5.06
CA VAL A 98 -5.10 12.82 6.46
C VAL A 98 -6.62 13.02 6.64
N PHE A 99 -7.27 13.77 5.76
CA PHE A 99 -8.71 14.00 5.86
C PHE A 99 -9.52 12.71 5.67
N GLY A 100 -9.13 11.86 4.72
CA GLY A 100 -9.78 10.56 4.54
C GLY A 100 -9.61 9.65 5.75
N GLY A 101 -8.41 9.59 6.32
CA GLY A 101 -8.16 8.83 7.54
C GLY A 101 -8.93 9.36 8.74
N LEU A 102 -8.99 10.69 8.92
CA LEU A 102 -9.80 11.33 9.97
C LEU A 102 -11.30 11.05 9.78
N PHE A 103 -11.78 11.06 8.55
CA PHE A 103 -13.17 10.74 8.23
C PHE A 103 -13.51 9.29 8.60
N ASN A 104 -12.68 8.32 8.20
CA ASN A 104 -12.84 6.92 8.61
C ASN A 104 -12.75 6.77 10.14
N GLY A 105 -11.79 7.41 10.77
CA GLY A 105 -11.64 7.41 12.22
C GLY A 105 -12.88 7.99 12.93
N PHE A 106 -13.47 9.04 12.40
CA PHE A 106 -14.71 9.62 12.92
C PHE A 106 -15.88 8.63 12.81
N LEU A 107 -16.06 7.99 11.65
CA LEU A 107 -17.12 7.00 11.44
C LEU A 107 -17.00 5.82 12.42
N VAL A 108 -15.79 5.37 12.67
CA VAL A 108 -15.54 4.22 13.57
C VAL A 108 -15.63 4.63 15.05
N SER A 109 -14.95 5.72 15.44
CA SER A 109 -14.77 6.05 16.86
C SER A 109 -15.93 6.85 17.45
N VAL A 110 -16.60 7.71 16.63
CA VAL A 110 -17.66 8.62 17.11
C VAL A 110 -19.04 8.10 16.72
N VAL A 111 -19.20 7.70 15.46
CA VAL A 111 -20.51 7.17 14.96
C VAL A 111 -20.70 5.72 15.41
N GLY A 112 -19.62 4.97 15.68
CA GLY A 112 -19.69 3.60 16.16
C GLY A 112 -19.92 2.56 15.06
N ILE A 113 -19.60 2.91 13.79
CA ILE A 113 -19.68 1.96 12.68
C ILE A 113 -18.52 0.99 12.76
N LEU A 114 -18.77 -0.29 12.50
CA LEU A 114 -17.71 -1.31 12.44
C LEU A 114 -16.64 -0.90 11.42
N PRO A 115 -15.33 -0.97 11.72
CA PRO A 115 -14.24 -0.54 10.83
C PRO A 115 -14.34 -1.12 9.43
N PHE A 116 -14.62 -2.43 9.33
CA PHE A 116 -14.82 -3.11 8.06
C PHE A 116 -15.95 -2.47 7.22
N VAL A 117 -17.09 -2.15 7.84
CA VAL A 117 -18.25 -1.57 7.13
C VAL A 117 -17.99 -0.13 6.72
N ALA A 118 -17.38 0.67 7.61
CA ALA A 118 -17.02 2.06 7.33
C ALA A 118 -16.04 2.15 6.15
N THR A 119 -14.97 1.35 6.21
CA THR A 119 -13.91 1.37 5.19
C THR A 119 -14.33 0.73 3.87
N LEU A 120 -15.24 -0.25 3.89
CA LEU A 120 -15.86 -0.78 2.68
C LEU A 120 -16.73 0.29 1.99
N GLY A 121 -17.48 1.08 2.76
CA GLY A 121 -18.25 2.21 2.23
C GLY A 121 -17.34 3.27 1.61
N THR A 122 -16.29 3.68 2.33
CA THR A 122 -15.36 4.71 1.86
C THR A 122 -14.44 4.25 0.73
N LEU A 123 -14.18 2.95 0.60
CA LEU A 123 -13.52 2.35 -0.57
C LEU A 123 -14.21 2.74 -1.89
N THR A 124 -15.53 2.87 -1.88
CA THR A 124 -16.31 3.21 -3.08
C THR A 124 -16.49 4.71 -3.28
N VAL A 125 -16.22 5.50 -2.25
CA VAL A 125 -16.34 6.98 -2.27
C VAL A 125 -15.01 7.63 -2.65
N PHE A 126 -13.89 7.06 -2.23
CA PHE A 126 -12.53 7.52 -2.55
C PHE A 126 -12.04 6.91 -3.85
#